data_9efe58fe36a852e322c654a248335a28
#
_entry.id   9efe58fe36a852e322c654a248335a28
#
_cell.length_a   1.000
_cell.length_b   1.000
_cell.length_c   1.000
_cell.angle_alpha   90.00
_cell.angle_beta   90.00
_cell.angle_gamma   90.00
#
_symmetry.space_group_name_H-M   'P 1'
#
loop_
_entity.id
_entity.type
_entity.pdbx_description
1 polymer ?
#
loop_
_entity_poly.entity_id
_entity_poly.type
_entity_poly.pdbx_seq_one_letter_code
_entity_poly.pdbx_strand_id
1 'polypeptide(L)'
;PHTSYSAAKFAVKGFSEALIDDLRVNAPHVDVSVVMPGHIGTSIAENTGKIIGGIKTEEDLEKVKENMIKMGMPVHNFTPEQIKQQIKENAEAFKNNAPTTSAEAADVILSAVKKKQWRILVGDDAKAIDEWVRSAPENAYNIHYNGEKRENLDEDI
;
A
#
# COMPACT_ATOMS: atom_id res chain seq x y z
N PRO A 1 -9.13 0.12 -8.73
CA PRO A 1 -9.88 -0.90 -7.99
C PRO A 1 -9.62 -0.89 -6.49
N HIS A 2 -8.89 0.13 -5.97
CA HIS A 2 -8.61 0.27 -4.53
C HIS A 2 -9.32 1.46 -3.88
N THR A 3 -10.44 1.91 -4.44
CA THR A 3 -11.16 3.13 -4.02
C THR A 3 -11.54 3.11 -2.54
N SER A 4 -12.16 2.03 -2.07
CA SER A 4 -12.55 1.88 -0.66
C SER A 4 -11.35 1.80 0.28
N TYR A 5 -10.29 1.09 -0.13
CA TYR A 5 -9.04 1.03 0.62
C TYR A 5 -8.40 2.40 0.73
N SER A 6 -8.29 3.13 -0.38
CA SER A 6 -7.72 4.48 -0.40
C SER A 6 -8.55 5.42 0.47
N ALA A 7 -9.89 5.40 0.35
CA ALA A 7 -10.78 6.19 1.19
C ALA A 7 -10.56 5.90 2.68
N ALA A 8 -10.47 4.63 3.08
CA ALA A 8 -10.21 4.23 4.47
C ALA A 8 -8.84 4.74 4.96
N LYS A 9 -7.78 4.64 4.14
CA LYS A 9 -6.44 5.10 4.51
C LYS A 9 -6.35 6.61 4.62
N PHE A 10 -7.01 7.36 3.74
CA PHE A 10 -7.11 8.81 3.85
C PHE A 10 -7.92 9.23 5.08
N ALA A 11 -9.00 8.52 5.41
CA ALA A 11 -9.77 8.79 6.63
C ALA A 11 -8.91 8.59 7.90
N VAL A 12 -8.12 7.52 7.99
CA VAL A 12 -7.18 7.30 9.10
C VAL A 12 -6.17 8.43 9.18
N LYS A 13 -5.57 8.84 8.05
CA LYS A 13 -4.61 9.94 8.01
C LYS A 13 -5.24 11.25 8.49
N GLY A 14 -6.38 11.66 7.91
CA GLY A 14 -7.07 12.90 8.26
C GLY A 14 -7.54 12.92 9.71
N PHE A 15 -8.09 11.81 10.23
CA PHE A 15 -8.45 11.68 11.64
C PHE A 15 -7.24 11.84 12.55
N SER A 16 -6.13 11.18 12.24
CA SER A 16 -4.92 11.25 13.07
C SER A 16 -4.30 12.64 13.08
N GLU A 17 -4.32 13.34 11.94
CA GLU A 17 -3.84 14.72 11.85
C GLU A 17 -4.73 15.68 12.65
N ALA A 18 -6.06 15.54 12.58
CA ALA A 18 -6.99 16.32 13.40
C ALA A 18 -6.83 16.03 14.90
N LEU A 19 -6.57 14.78 15.27
CA LEU A 19 -6.34 14.36 16.66
C LEU A 19 -5.09 15.03 17.26
N ILE A 20 -4.08 15.37 16.46
CA ILE A 20 -2.90 16.10 16.95
C ILE A 20 -3.31 17.46 17.54
N ASP A 21 -4.17 18.19 16.84
CA ASP A 21 -4.61 19.51 17.30
C ASP A 21 -5.57 19.41 18.49
N ASP A 22 -6.46 18.43 18.49
CA ASP A 22 -7.35 18.17 19.63
C ASP A 22 -6.56 17.86 20.91
N LEU A 23 -5.59 16.96 20.82
CA LEU A 23 -4.79 16.54 21.97
C LEU A 23 -3.85 17.64 22.49
N ARG A 24 -3.40 18.54 21.65
CA ARG A 24 -2.64 19.72 22.11
C ARG A 24 -3.39 20.53 23.16
N VAL A 25 -4.72 20.56 23.05
CA VAL A 25 -5.61 21.30 23.98
C VAL A 25 -6.08 20.40 25.11
N ASN A 26 -6.57 19.22 24.80
CA ASN A 26 -7.32 18.39 25.74
C ASN A 26 -6.46 17.36 26.47
N ALA A 27 -5.32 16.95 25.91
CA ALA A 27 -4.39 15.99 26.52
C ALA A 27 -2.94 16.21 26.05
N PRO A 28 -2.28 17.32 26.41
CA PRO A 28 -0.97 17.71 25.85
C PRO A 28 0.19 16.76 26.21
N HIS A 29 -0.06 15.79 27.06
CA HIS A 29 0.89 14.72 27.40
C HIS A 29 0.81 13.50 26.48
N VAL A 30 -0.15 13.47 25.54
CA VAL A 30 -0.33 12.40 24.57
C VAL A 30 0.18 12.85 23.20
N ASP A 31 1.11 12.11 22.63
CA ASP A 31 1.64 12.34 21.30
C ASP A 31 0.97 11.42 20.28
N VAL A 32 0.78 11.92 19.07
CA VAL A 32 0.25 11.14 17.93
C VAL A 32 1.31 11.04 16.84
N SER A 33 1.50 9.86 16.30
CA SER A 33 2.35 9.64 15.13
C SER A 33 1.57 8.98 14.01
N VAL A 34 1.65 9.56 12.81
CA VAL A 34 1.06 9.00 11.58
C VAL A 34 2.15 8.30 10.80
N VAL A 35 2.04 6.99 10.68
CA VAL A 35 3.00 6.16 9.94
C VAL A 35 2.51 5.94 8.52
N MET A 36 3.33 6.30 7.55
CA MET A 36 3.08 6.12 6.11
C MET A 36 4.17 5.22 5.52
N PRO A 37 3.95 3.90 5.52
CA PRO A 37 4.92 2.95 4.99
C PRO A 37 4.82 2.85 3.47
N GLY A 38 5.95 2.66 2.83
CA GLY A 38 6.05 2.15 1.47
C GLY A 38 5.87 0.64 1.43
N HIS A 39 6.55 -0.04 0.52
CA HIS A 39 6.52 -1.49 0.41
C HIS A 39 7.39 -2.15 1.49
N ILE A 40 6.74 -2.69 2.51
CA ILE A 40 7.39 -3.39 3.62
C ILE A 40 7.24 -4.90 3.47
N GLY A 41 8.34 -5.63 3.62
CA GLY A 41 8.40 -7.09 3.53
C GLY A 41 7.69 -7.78 4.69
N THR A 42 6.38 -7.96 4.54
CA THR A 42 5.51 -8.62 5.51
C THR A 42 4.71 -9.73 4.87
N SER A 43 4.12 -10.61 5.67
CA SER A 43 3.22 -11.67 5.20
C SER A 43 1.79 -11.17 4.95
N ILE A 44 1.58 -9.86 4.73
CA ILE A 44 0.23 -9.28 4.56
C ILE A 44 -0.51 -9.87 3.36
N ALA A 45 0.18 -10.08 2.24
CA ALA A 45 -0.41 -10.65 1.04
C ALA A 45 -0.89 -12.09 1.26
N GLU A 46 -0.09 -12.92 1.94
CA GLU A 46 -0.45 -14.28 2.32
C GLU A 46 -1.59 -14.31 3.34
N ASN A 47 -1.51 -13.47 4.38
CA ASN A 47 -2.50 -13.46 5.46
C ASN A 47 -3.85 -12.88 5.01
N THR A 48 -3.85 -11.93 4.07
CA THR A 48 -5.07 -11.38 3.49
C THR A 48 -5.93 -12.48 2.87
N GLY A 49 -5.33 -13.37 2.07
CA GLY A 49 -6.03 -14.53 1.51
C GLY A 49 -6.66 -15.42 2.58
N LYS A 50 -5.97 -15.64 3.69
CA LYS A 50 -6.48 -16.47 4.81
C LYS A 50 -7.65 -15.79 5.55
N ILE A 51 -7.57 -14.47 5.78
CA ILE A 51 -8.55 -13.71 6.59
C ILE A 51 -9.84 -13.47 5.80
N ILE A 52 -9.76 -13.08 4.52
CA ILE A 52 -10.95 -12.79 3.68
C ILE A 52 -11.64 -14.08 3.21
N GLY A 53 -11.10 -15.23 3.57
CA GLY A 53 -11.71 -16.53 3.27
C GLY A 53 -11.08 -17.27 2.09
N GLY A 54 -10.05 -16.70 1.48
CA GLY A 54 -9.28 -17.33 0.41
C GLY A 54 -10.09 -17.75 -0.81
N ILE A 55 -9.47 -18.51 -1.69
CA ILE A 55 -10.11 -19.15 -2.83
C ILE A 55 -10.72 -20.47 -2.35
N LYS A 56 -12.06 -20.55 -2.31
CA LYS A 56 -12.79 -21.73 -1.86
C LYS A 56 -13.43 -22.50 -3.01
N THR A 57 -13.76 -21.82 -4.10
CA THR A 57 -14.48 -22.36 -5.23
C THR A 57 -13.70 -22.16 -6.52
N GLU A 58 -14.06 -22.89 -7.56
CA GLU A 58 -13.54 -22.67 -8.92
C GLU A 58 -13.93 -21.27 -9.44
N GLU A 59 -15.12 -20.79 -9.07
CA GLU A 59 -15.58 -19.44 -9.43
C GLU A 59 -14.69 -18.35 -8.81
N ASP A 60 -14.26 -18.52 -7.55
CA ASP A 60 -13.32 -17.60 -6.92
C ASP A 60 -11.98 -17.57 -7.66
N LEU A 61 -11.52 -18.74 -8.11
CA LEU A 61 -10.26 -18.87 -8.84
C LEU A 61 -10.32 -18.20 -10.21
N GLU A 62 -11.44 -18.36 -10.93
CA GLU A 62 -11.65 -17.69 -12.22
C GLU A 62 -11.69 -16.16 -12.04
N LYS A 63 -12.37 -15.63 -11.02
CA LYS A 63 -12.35 -14.19 -10.70
C LYS A 63 -10.94 -13.68 -10.44
N VAL A 64 -10.13 -14.45 -9.72
CA VAL A 64 -8.72 -14.08 -9.48
C VAL A 64 -7.92 -14.09 -10.79
N LYS A 65 -8.10 -15.11 -11.63
CA LYS A 65 -7.46 -15.19 -12.94
C LYS A 65 -7.83 -14.01 -13.83
N GLU A 66 -9.12 -13.67 -13.92
CA GLU A 66 -9.59 -12.49 -14.65
C GLU A 66 -8.94 -11.19 -14.15
N ASN A 67 -8.83 -11.03 -12.84
CA ASN A 67 -8.16 -9.86 -12.27
C ASN A 67 -6.66 -9.82 -12.60
N MET A 68 -5.97 -10.95 -12.57
CA MET A 68 -4.57 -11.06 -13.00
C MET A 68 -4.41 -10.64 -14.47
N ILE A 69 -5.31 -11.09 -15.33
CA ILE A 69 -5.33 -10.70 -16.76
C ILE A 69 -5.55 -9.18 -16.91
N LYS A 70 -6.52 -8.60 -16.17
CA LYS A 70 -6.78 -7.15 -16.17
C LYS A 70 -5.59 -6.33 -15.68
N MET A 71 -4.75 -6.93 -14.84
CA MET A 71 -3.48 -6.34 -14.38
C MET A 71 -2.31 -6.56 -15.36
N GLY A 72 -2.57 -7.13 -16.54
CA GLY A 72 -1.56 -7.37 -17.58
C GLY A 72 -0.71 -8.61 -17.37
N MET A 73 -1.09 -9.51 -16.45
CA MET A 73 -0.34 -10.76 -16.25
C MET A 73 -0.67 -11.79 -17.36
N PRO A 74 0.32 -12.48 -17.94
CA PRO A 74 0.13 -13.40 -19.06
C PRO A 74 -0.36 -14.78 -18.60
N VAL A 75 -1.47 -14.82 -17.85
CA VAL A 75 -2.00 -16.05 -17.22
C VAL A 75 -3.20 -16.66 -17.95
N HIS A 76 -3.47 -16.23 -19.19
CA HIS A 76 -4.64 -16.68 -19.97
C HIS A 76 -4.76 -18.21 -20.06
N ASN A 77 -3.63 -18.90 -20.28
CA ASN A 77 -3.59 -20.35 -20.49
C ASN A 77 -3.23 -21.14 -19.23
N PHE A 78 -3.21 -20.49 -18.04
CA PHE A 78 -2.85 -21.16 -16.79
C PHE A 78 -3.98 -22.07 -16.33
N THR A 79 -3.58 -23.27 -15.85
CA THR A 79 -4.49 -24.19 -15.14
C THR A 79 -4.83 -23.66 -13.75
N PRO A 80 -5.88 -24.17 -13.10
CA PRO A 80 -6.21 -23.84 -11.72
C PRO A 80 -5.01 -23.97 -10.75
N GLU A 81 -4.21 -25.01 -10.91
CA GLU A 81 -3.03 -25.26 -10.08
C GLU A 81 -1.94 -24.23 -10.32
N GLN A 82 -1.72 -23.84 -11.59
CA GLN A 82 -0.77 -22.79 -11.95
C GLN A 82 -1.19 -21.43 -11.42
N ILE A 83 -2.48 -21.11 -11.42
CA ILE A 83 -2.98 -19.87 -10.80
C ILE A 83 -2.74 -19.86 -9.29
N LYS A 84 -3.02 -20.97 -8.60
CA LYS A 84 -2.74 -21.09 -7.14
C LYS A 84 -1.24 -20.93 -6.84
N GLN A 85 -0.40 -21.54 -7.66
CA GLN A 85 1.06 -21.43 -7.53
C GLN A 85 1.51 -19.98 -7.77
N GLN A 86 1.00 -19.31 -8.79
CA GLN A 86 1.32 -17.91 -9.09
C GLN A 86 0.92 -16.97 -7.95
N ILE A 87 -0.24 -17.20 -7.32
CA ILE A 87 -0.68 -16.42 -6.15
C ILE A 87 0.32 -16.58 -5.00
N LYS A 88 0.78 -17.79 -4.75
CA LYS A 88 1.75 -18.07 -3.70
C LYS A 88 3.09 -17.37 -3.99
N GLU A 89 3.59 -17.53 -5.22
CA GLU A 89 4.85 -16.89 -5.66
C GLU A 89 4.78 -15.36 -5.57
N ASN A 90 3.65 -14.76 -5.95
CA ASN A 90 3.44 -13.33 -5.82
C ASN A 90 3.44 -12.88 -4.34
N ALA A 91 2.84 -13.65 -3.44
CA ALA A 91 2.84 -13.34 -2.01
C ALA A 91 4.25 -13.48 -1.39
N GLU A 92 5.01 -14.50 -1.79
CA GLU A 92 6.41 -14.68 -1.40
C GLU A 92 7.29 -13.56 -1.96
N ALA A 93 7.13 -13.21 -3.22
CA ALA A 93 7.84 -12.11 -3.86
C ALA A 93 7.54 -10.77 -3.19
N PHE A 94 6.26 -10.50 -2.87
CA PHE A 94 5.87 -9.29 -2.13
C PHE A 94 6.64 -9.17 -0.80
N LYS A 95 6.81 -10.28 -0.09
CA LYS A 95 7.52 -10.29 1.18
C LYS A 95 9.03 -10.17 1.00
N ASN A 96 9.60 -10.98 0.09
CA ASN A 96 11.05 -11.19 0.02
C ASN A 96 11.78 -10.14 -0.82
N ASN A 97 11.07 -9.52 -1.79
CA ASN A 97 11.63 -8.50 -2.69
C ASN A 97 11.29 -7.07 -2.24
N ALA A 98 10.70 -6.89 -1.06
CA ALA A 98 10.42 -5.56 -0.53
C ALA A 98 11.72 -4.79 -0.27
N PRO A 99 11.77 -3.48 -0.61
CA PRO A 99 12.94 -2.64 -0.38
C PRO A 99 13.22 -2.38 1.10
N THR A 100 12.23 -2.60 1.97
CA THR A 100 12.35 -2.41 3.41
C THR A 100 11.83 -3.65 4.14
N THR A 101 12.63 -4.22 5.01
CA THR A 101 12.21 -5.34 5.87
C THR A 101 11.29 -4.88 7.00
N SER A 102 10.52 -5.78 7.57
CA SER A 102 9.68 -5.48 8.74
C SER A 102 10.47 -5.07 9.97
N ALA A 103 11.70 -5.58 10.14
CA ALA A 103 12.59 -5.18 11.23
C ALA A 103 13.09 -3.74 11.07
N GLU A 104 13.60 -3.38 9.88
CA GLU A 104 14.00 -2.00 9.57
C GLU A 104 12.84 -1.02 9.73
N ALA A 105 11.64 -1.40 9.26
CA ALA A 105 10.44 -0.59 9.42
C ALA A 105 10.12 -0.35 10.91
N ALA A 106 10.21 -1.39 11.74
CA ALA A 106 9.98 -1.27 13.19
C ALA A 106 11.00 -0.33 13.85
N ASP A 107 12.28 -0.43 13.49
CA ASP A 107 13.33 0.43 14.04
C ASP A 107 13.12 1.90 13.66
N VAL A 108 12.75 2.19 12.42
CA VAL A 108 12.41 3.54 11.95
C VAL A 108 11.23 4.10 12.74
N ILE A 109 10.14 3.33 12.87
CA ILE A 109 8.92 3.75 13.59
C ILE A 109 9.23 4.03 15.06
N LEU A 110 9.86 3.08 15.76
CA LEU A 110 10.15 3.22 17.19
C LEU A 110 11.11 4.38 17.47
N SER A 111 12.10 4.58 16.61
CA SER A 111 13.05 5.70 16.72
C SER A 111 12.36 7.04 16.52
N ALA A 112 11.43 7.14 15.57
CA ALA A 112 10.68 8.35 15.28
C ALA A 112 9.67 8.68 16.40
N VAL A 113 8.97 7.67 16.92
CA VAL A 113 8.05 7.81 18.05
C VAL A 113 8.79 8.31 19.32
N LYS A 114 9.96 7.74 19.63
CA LYS A 114 10.80 8.22 20.73
C LYS A 114 11.22 9.68 20.59
N LYS A 115 11.33 10.18 19.36
CA LYS A 115 11.64 11.58 19.03
C LYS A 115 10.39 12.45 18.91
N LYS A 116 9.21 11.93 19.21
CA LYS A 116 7.91 12.60 19.11
C LYS A 116 7.61 13.14 17.69
N GLN A 117 8.09 12.44 16.66
CA GLN A 117 7.79 12.80 15.28
C GLN A 117 6.34 12.43 14.96
N TRP A 118 5.54 13.41 14.56
CA TRP A 118 4.14 13.16 14.24
C TRP A 118 3.96 12.50 12.88
N ARG A 119 4.91 12.70 11.93
CA ARG A 119 4.86 12.19 10.57
C ARG A 119 6.04 11.29 10.30
N ILE A 120 5.77 10.02 10.03
CA ILE A 120 6.79 8.99 9.87
C ILE A 120 6.65 8.32 8.51
N LEU A 121 7.58 8.60 7.60
CA LEU A 121 7.71 7.91 6.31
C LEU A 121 8.66 6.72 6.50
N VAL A 122 8.23 5.54 6.08
CA VAL A 122 9.01 4.30 6.23
C VAL A 122 9.31 3.71 4.87
N GLY A 123 10.58 3.66 4.52
CA GLY A 123 11.09 3.23 3.23
C GLY A 123 11.41 4.42 2.31
N ASP A 124 12.38 4.23 1.42
CA ASP A 124 12.80 5.27 0.49
C ASP A 124 11.77 5.49 -0.63
N ASP A 125 11.03 4.45 -0.98
CA ASP A 125 9.88 4.51 -1.87
C ASP A 125 8.76 5.41 -1.31
N ALA A 126 8.44 5.30 -0.01
CA ALA A 126 7.48 6.19 0.63
C ALA A 126 7.94 7.65 0.61
N LYS A 127 9.23 7.90 0.85
CA LYS A 127 9.81 9.24 0.81
C LYS A 127 9.75 9.82 -0.61
N ALA A 128 10.14 9.04 -1.62
CA ALA A 128 10.14 9.48 -3.01
C ALA A 128 8.73 9.82 -3.50
N ILE A 129 7.72 8.99 -3.18
CA ILE A 129 6.32 9.26 -3.52
C ILE A 129 5.83 10.52 -2.82
N ASP A 130 6.13 10.67 -1.53
CA ASP A 130 5.70 11.84 -0.76
C ASP A 130 6.31 13.14 -1.29
N GLU A 131 7.60 13.13 -1.61
CA GLU A 131 8.31 14.28 -2.18
C GLU A 131 7.71 14.64 -3.55
N TRP A 132 7.47 13.65 -4.40
CA TRP A 132 6.86 13.85 -5.70
C TRP A 132 5.45 14.47 -5.59
N VAL A 133 4.56 13.89 -4.77
CA VAL A 133 3.20 14.40 -4.57
C VAL A 133 3.18 15.82 -3.99
N ARG A 134 4.14 16.15 -3.11
CA ARG A 134 4.24 17.49 -2.53
C ARG A 134 4.83 18.53 -3.47
N SER A 135 5.71 18.11 -4.39
CA SER A 135 6.32 19.03 -5.34
C SER A 135 5.33 19.53 -6.40
N ALA A 136 4.38 18.68 -6.81
CA ALA A 136 3.34 19.01 -7.79
C ALA A 136 2.08 18.17 -7.53
N PRO A 137 1.22 18.56 -6.54
CA PRO A 137 0.05 17.78 -6.15
C PRO A 137 -0.95 17.55 -7.29
N GLU A 138 -1.07 18.51 -8.20
CA GLU A 138 -1.90 18.44 -9.40
C GLU A 138 -1.50 17.31 -10.36
N ASN A 139 -0.23 16.91 -10.31
CA ASN A 139 0.34 15.84 -11.15
C ASN A 139 0.37 14.48 -10.45
N ALA A 140 -0.18 14.38 -9.23
CA ALA A 140 -0.09 13.18 -8.40
C ALA A 140 -0.66 11.91 -9.05
N TYR A 141 -1.55 12.06 -10.02
CA TYR A 141 -2.20 10.95 -10.72
C TYR A 141 -1.72 10.73 -12.16
N ASN A 142 -0.72 11.51 -12.60
CA ASN A 142 -0.18 11.46 -13.97
C ASN A 142 0.93 10.41 -14.15
N ILE A 143 1.13 9.54 -13.16
CA ILE A 143 2.11 8.44 -13.23
C ILE A 143 1.36 7.11 -13.16
N HIS A 144 1.78 6.15 -13.98
CA HIS A 144 1.38 4.76 -13.82
C HIS A 144 2.03 4.16 -12.58
N TYR A 145 1.40 3.11 -12.03
CA TYR A 145 1.91 2.38 -10.86
C TYR A 145 3.34 1.84 -11.03
N ASN A 146 3.80 1.65 -12.26
CA ASN A 146 5.16 1.23 -12.63
C ASN A 146 6.17 2.40 -12.75
N GLY A 147 5.78 3.62 -12.41
CA GLY A 147 6.65 4.81 -12.50
C GLY A 147 6.73 5.46 -13.89
N GLU A 148 6.03 4.93 -14.89
CA GLU A 148 5.94 5.54 -16.22
C GLU A 148 4.91 6.67 -16.21
N LYS A 149 5.22 7.77 -16.93
CA LYS A 149 4.26 8.85 -17.14
C LYS A 149 3.06 8.34 -17.95
N ARG A 150 1.86 8.65 -17.49
CA ARG A 150 0.67 8.48 -18.33
C ARG A 150 0.76 9.48 -19.46
N GLU A 151 0.87 8.99 -20.68
CA GLU A 151 0.70 9.81 -21.86
C GLU A 151 -0.81 10.08 -22.01
N ASN A 152 -1.17 11.39 -22.10
CA ASN A 152 -2.49 11.90 -22.51
C ASN A 152 -3.68 11.58 -21.58
N LEU A 153 -3.75 12.24 -20.40
CA LEU A 153 -5.02 12.44 -19.72
C LEU A 153 -5.74 13.76 -20.13
N ASP A 154 -5.08 14.58 -20.95
CA ASP A 154 -5.55 15.94 -21.26
C ASP A 154 -6.37 16.06 -22.57
N GLU A 155 -6.61 14.96 -23.30
CA GLU A 155 -7.31 15.01 -24.58
C GLU A 155 -8.79 14.58 -24.53
N ASP A 156 -9.32 14.07 -23.39
CA ASP A 156 -10.69 13.52 -23.29
C ASP A 156 -11.53 14.09 -22.14
N ILE A 157 -11.31 15.35 -21.67
CA ILE A 157 -12.21 16.03 -20.74
C ILE A 157 -12.73 17.33 -21.35
#